data_53360ca2c3831194ccf52c46b358f646
#
_entry.id   53360ca2c3831194ccf52c46b358f646
#
_cell.length_a   1.000
_cell.length_b   1.000
_cell.length_c   1.000
_cell.angle_alpha   90.00
_cell.angle_beta   90.00
_cell.angle_gamma   90.00
#
_symmetry.space_group_name_H-M   'P 1'
#
loop_
_entity.id
_entity.type
_entity.pdbx_description
1 polymer ?
#
loop_
_entity_poly.entity_id
_entity_poly.type
_entity_poly.pdbx_seq_one_letter_code
_entity_poly.pdbx_strand_id
1 'polypeptide(L)'
;LTKSTALSSGMMVEGPNTQPIPQIRGEIKEFLNVPGTKGWLAFKGHIAYGSFTDNGWQKDFVRPGQYFTKDVLYHSKSLMLRLGNKEKLPLEFEFGLLMAVQFGGDQYLKLEDGSTEKVLDMPDNLKAYWKAFFPQAGGSDTPEGEQVNVEGNMLGSWNFALNYYLGQWKFRAYLEH
;
A
#
# COMPACT_ATOMS: atom_id res chain seq x y z
N LEU A 1 -2.15 -10.71 -5.01
CA LEU A 1 -3.32 -11.26 -5.71
C LEU A 1 -3.56 -10.45 -6.97
N THR A 2 -3.47 -11.07 -8.14
CA THR A 2 -3.89 -10.43 -9.38
C THR A 2 -5.38 -10.72 -9.57
N LYS A 3 -6.23 -9.75 -9.34
CA LYS A 3 -7.65 -9.83 -9.72
C LYS A 3 -7.76 -9.72 -11.24
N SER A 4 -8.75 -10.38 -11.82
CA SER A 4 -9.07 -10.20 -13.23
C SER A 4 -9.55 -8.77 -13.46
N THR A 5 -8.84 -8.00 -14.29
CA THR A 5 -9.24 -6.63 -14.66
C THR A 5 -10.55 -6.58 -15.45
N ALA A 6 -10.96 -7.70 -16.05
CA ALA A 6 -12.22 -7.80 -16.77
C ALA A 6 -13.44 -7.99 -15.86
N LEU A 7 -13.25 -8.45 -14.62
CA LEU A 7 -14.32 -8.83 -13.70
C LEU A 7 -14.29 -8.09 -12.36
N SER A 8 -13.33 -7.18 -12.15
CA SER A 8 -13.23 -6.44 -10.89
C SER A 8 -12.74 -5.01 -11.11
N SER A 9 -13.13 -4.10 -10.22
CA SER A 9 -12.68 -2.70 -10.17
C SER A 9 -11.24 -2.52 -9.67
N GLY A 10 -10.52 -3.59 -9.41
CA GLY A 10 -9.18 -3.57 -8.83
C GLY A 10 -9.12 -4.07 -7.39
N MET A 11 -7.97 -3.88 -6.75
CA MET A 11 -7.74 -4.20 -5.35
C MET A 11 -8.13 -3.03 -4.45
N MET A 12 -8.41 -3.29 -3.16
CA MET A 12 -8.79 -2.25 -2.19
C MET A 12 -7.69 -1.23 -1.96
N VAL A 13 -6.42 -1.64 -1.98
CA VAL A 13 -5.28 -0.77 -1.69
C VAL A 13 -4.68 -0.15 -2.95
N GLU A 14 -4.58 -0.91 -4.04
CA GLU A 14 -4.02 -0.46 -5.32
C GLU A 14 -5.10 -0.55 -6.41
N GLY A 15 -5.71 0.57 -6.74
CA GLY A 15 -6.71 0.65 -7.83
C GLY A 15 -6.05 0.85 -9.20
N PRO A 16 -6.69 0.42 -10.30
CA PRO A 16 -6.14 0.56 -11.65
C PRO A 16 -6.21 1.99 -12.21
N ASN A 17 -6.96 2.89 -11.58
CA ASN A 17 -7.20 4.26 -12.05
C ASN A 17 -6.40 5.32 -11.30
N THR A 18 -5.42 4.91 -10.50
CA THR A 18 -4.56 5.85 -9.78
C THR A 18 -3.44 6.36 -10.67
N GLN A 19 -3.08 7.64 -10.50
CA GLN A 19 -1.88 8.19 -11.13
C GLN A 19 -0.65 7.40 -10.64
N PRO A 20 0.28 7.03 -11.53
CA PRO A 20 1.50 6.35 -11.12
C PRO A 20 2.30 7.18 -10.12
N ILE A 21 2.69 6.56 -9.00
CA ILE A 21 3.53 7.18 -7.99
C ILE A 21 4.99 6.87 -8.35
N PRO A 22 5.86 7.88 -8.54
CA PRO A 22 7.29 7.67 -8.67
C PRO A 22 7.82 6.93 -7.44
N GLN A 23 8.40 5.74 -7.63
CA GLN A 23 8.83 4.88 -6.52
C GLN A 23 10.02 3.99 -6.89
N ILE A 24 10.83 3.67 -5.89
CA ILE A 24 11.80 2.58 -5.97
C ILE A 24 11.13 1.35 -5.36
N ARG A 25 11.10 0.24 -6.13
CA ARG A 25 10.41 -0.98 -5.75
C ARG A 25 11.32 -2.19 -5.88
N GLY A 26 11.51 -2.93 -4.79
CA GLY A 26 12.07 -4.28 -4.80
C GLY A 26 10.93 -5.30 -4.77
N GLU A 27 10.90 -6.25 -5.70
CA GLU A 27 9.77 -7.14 -5.89
C GLU A 27 10.19 -8.56 -6.26
N ILE A 28 9.55 -9.53 -5.62
CA ILE A 28 9.50 -10.93 -6.05
C ILE A 28 8.14 -11.14 -6.71
N LYS A 29 8.11 -11.09 -8.05
CA LYS A 29 6.86 -11.10 -8.84
C LYS A 29 6.15 -12.46 -8.80
N GLU A 30 6.92 -13.54 -8.94
CA GLU A 30 6.41 -14.90 -8.97
C GLU A 30 6.63 -15.58 -7.62
N PHE A 31 5.80 -16.58 -7.32
CA PHE A 31 5.97 -17.37 -6.10
C PHE A 31 7.31 -18.12 -6.11
N LEU A 32 8.20 -17.73 -5.21
CA LEU A 32 9.49 -18.38 -4.96
C LEU A 32 9.30 -19.48 -3.91
N ASN A 33 9.64 -20.71 -4.27
CA ASN A 33 9.56 -21.83 -3.34
C ASN A 33 10.59 -21.69 -2.21
N VAL A 34 10.16 -21.91 -0.98
CA VAL A 34 11.06 -21.93 0.18
C VAL A 34 11.90 -23.21 0.14
N PRO A 35 13.23 -23.11 0.17
CA PRO A 35 14.11 -24.26 0.19
C PRO A 35 13.75 -25.23 1.35
N GLY A 36 13.85 -26.53 1.10
CA GLY A 36 13.55 -27.56 2.09
C GLY A 36 12.08 -27.94 2.23
N THR A 37 11.14 -27.15 1.71
CA THR A 37 9.69 -27.42 1.81
C THR A 37 9.15 -28.32 0.72
N LYS A 38 10.00 -28.82 -0.20
CA LYS A 38 9.60 -29.67 -1.33
C LYS A 38 8.46 -29.06 -2.16
N GLY A 39 8.44 -27.74 -2.29
CA GLY A 39 7.42 -26.99 -3.05
C GLY A 39 6.07 -26.79 -2.35
N TRP A 40 5.94 -27.17 -1.07
CA TRP A 40 4.69 -26.95 -0.32
C TRP A 40 4.50 -25.53 0.19
N LEU A 41 5.59 -24.78 0.36
CA LEU A 41 5.56 -23.40 0.77
C LEU A 41 6.28 -22.52 -0.24
N ALA A 42 5.63 -21.46 -0.67
CA ALA A 42 6.21 -20.43 -1.51
C ALA A 42 5.75 -19.05 -1.07
N PHE A 43 6.53 -18.03 -1.42
CA PHE A 43 6.20 -16.65 -1.11
C PHE A 43 6.47 -15.73 -2.30
N LYS A 44 5.79 -14.61 -2.31
CA LYS A 44 6.06 -13.45 -3.17
C LYS A 44 5.72 -12.18 -2.44
N GLY A 45 6.20 -11.04 -2.93
CA GLY A 45 5.91 -9.77 -2.30
C GLY A 45 6.75 -8.63 -2.82
N HIS A 46 6.54 -7.46 -2.25
CA HIS A 46 7.30 -6.27 -2.59
C HIS A 46 7.50 -5.36 -1.39
N ILE A 47 8.47 -4.47 -1.53
CA ILE A 47 8.69 -3.30 -0.69
C ILE A 47 8.97 -2.13 -1.64
N ALA A 48 8.30 -1.01 -1.43
CA ALA A 48 8.46 0.18 -2.25
C ALA A 48 8.44 1.44 -1.38
N TYR A 49 9.24 2.43 -1.80
CA TYR A 49 9.20 3.79 -1.29
C TYR A 49 9.14 4.77 -2.45
N GLY A 50 8.35 5.81 -2.30
CA GLY A 50 8.13 6.82 -3.32
C GLY A 50 7.67 8.15 -2.75
N SER A 51 7.30 9.05 -3.62
CA SER A 51 6.77 10.36 -3.27
C SER A 51 5.61 10.71 -4.18
N PHE A 52 4.58 11.30 -3.61
CA PHE A 52 3.48 11.85 -4.41
C PHE A 52 3.94 13.12 -5.11
N THR A 53 3.58 13.24 -6.38
CA THR A 53 3.85 14.44 -7.18
C THR A 53 2.53 14.95 -7.74
N ASP A 54 2.24 16.22 -7.52
CA ASP A 54 1.01 16.87 -7.99
C ASP A 54 1.27 18.04 -8.94
N ASN A 55 2.54 18.32 -9.26
CA ASN A 55 2.97 19.47 -10.06
C ASN A 55 2.40 20.82 -9.57
N GLY A 56 2.14 20.94 -8.26
CA GLY A 56 1.57 22.14 -7.66
C GLY A 56 0.04 22.25 -7.80
N TRP A 57 -0.61 21.25 -8.35
CA TRP A 57 -2.06 21.25 -8.59
C TRP A 57 -2.88 21.55 -7.33
N GLN A 58 -2.54 20.96 -6.19
CA GLN A 58 -3.25 21.21 -4.94
C GLN A 58 -3.16 22.68 -4.54
N LYS A 59 -1.96 23.28 -4.61
CA LYS A 59 -1.76 24.70 -4.32
C LYS A 59 -2.62 25.61 -5.20
N ASP A 60 -2.68 25.29 -6.49
CA ASP A 60 -3.39 26.14 -7.47
C ASP A 60 -4.90 26.00 -7.33
N PHE A 61 -5.39 24.80 -7.07
CA PHE A 61 -6.82 24.50 -7.01
C PHE A 61 -7.49 24.86 -5.68
N VAL A 62 -6.75 24.79 -4.58
CA VAL A 62 -7.29 25.06 -3.24
C VAL A 62 -7.68 26.54 -3.10
N ARG A 63 -8.79 26.82 -2.42
CA ARG A 63 -9.27 28.19 -2.16
C ARG A 63 -8.47 28.83 -1.02
N PRO A 64 -8.42 30.19 -0.96
CA PRO A 64 -7.93 30.89 0.22
C PRO A 64 -8.64 30.40 1.50
N GLY A 65 -7.90 30.34 2.59
CA GLY A 65 -8.38 29.80 3.87
C GLY A 65 -8.40 28.27 3.97
N GLN A 66 -7.97 27.54 2.95
CA GLN A 66 -7.92 26.08 2.96
C GLN A 66 -6.49 25.53 2.98
N TYR A 67 -6.36 24.32 3.48
CA TYR A 67 -5.10 23.61 3.58
C TYR A 67 -4.82 22.74 2.35
N PHE A 68 -3.54 22.55 2.05
CA PHE A 68 -3.04 21.56 1.08
C PHE A 68 -1.73 20.98 1.55
N THR A 69 -1.34 19.84 1.00
CA THR A 69 -0.10 19.14 1.36
C THR A 69 0.88 19.09 0.20
N LYS A 70 2.18 19.05 0.53
CA LYS A 70 3.27 18.85 -0.43
C LYS A 70 4.26 17.82 0.09
N ASP A 71 5.04 17.26 -0.85
CA ASP A 71 6.19 16.40 -0.57
C ASP A 71 5.82 15.17 0.28
N VAL A 72 4.56 14.71 0.18
CA VAL A 72 4.07 13.53 0.89
C VAL A 72 4.79 12.29 0.37
N LEU A 73 5.32 11.51 1.27
CA LEU A 73 6.02 10.26 1.00
C LEU A 73 5.05 9.09 0.93
N TYR A 74 5.46 8.07 0.20
CA TYR A 74 4.69 6.84 0.00
C TYR A 74 5.53 5.62 0.37
N HIS A 75 4.92 4.68 1.07
CA HIS A 75 5.46 3.35 1.30
C HIS A 75 4.41 2.31 0.98
N SER A 76 4.80 1.25 0.25
CA SER A 76 3.97 0.07 0.15
C SER A 76 4.77 -1.21 0.34
N LYS A 77 4.11 -2.21 0.85
CA LYS A 77 4.67 -3.54 1.03
C LYS A 77 3.61 -4.61 0.92
N SER A 78 4.02 -5.77 0.46
CA SER A 78 3.18 -6.96 0.49
C SER A 78 3.99 -8.20 0.79
N LEU A 79 3.34 -9.15 1.45
CA LEU A 79 3.85 -10.52 1.58
C LEU A 79 2.67 -11.45 1.35
N MET A 80 2.82 -12.32 0.35
CA MET A 80 1.87 -13.38 0.02
C MET A 80 2.55 -14.72 0.19
N LEU A 81 1.93 -15.59 0.94
CA LEU A 81 2.34 -16.98 1.11
C LEU A 81 1.43 -17.90 0.30
N ARG A 82 1.97 -18.95 -0.27
CA ARG A 82 1.21 -20.01 -0.92
C ARG A 82 1.56 -21.33 -0.25
N LEU A 83 0.53 -22.03 0.22
CA LEU A 83 0.57 -23.36 0.77
C LEU A 83 -0.07 -24.34 -0.21
N GLY A 84 0.59 -25.46 -0.47
CA GLY A 84 0.13 -26.50 -1.39
C GLY A 84 1.13 -26.79 -2.50
N ASN A 85 0.99 -27.96 -3.09
CA ASN A 85 1.82 -28.42 -4.21
C ASN A 85 0.88 -29.09 -5.23
N LYS A 86 0.56 -28.38 -6.30
CA LYS A 86 -0.38 -28.82 -7.35
C LYS A 86 -0.01 -30.12 -8.04
N GLU A 87 1.28 -30.54 -7.97
CA GLU A 87 1.74 -31.80 -8.53
C GLU A 87 1.37 -33.00 -7.65
N LYS A 88 1.13 -32.76 -6.34
CA LYS A 88 0.81 -33.78 -5.35
C LYS A 88 -0.64 -33.74 -4.87
N LEU A 89 -1.18 -32.52 -4.74
CA LEU A 89 -2.55 -32.27 -4.33
C LEU A 89 -3.11 -31.16 -5.22
N PRO A 90 -4.26 -31.35 -5.88
CA PRO A 90 -4.83 -30.35 -6.78
C PRO A 90 -5.42 -29.14 -6.04
N LEU A 91 -4.80 -28.74 -4.94
CA LEU A 91 -5.27 -27.67 -4.08
C LEU A 91 -4.11 -26.79 -3.61
N GLU A 92 -4.24 -25.47 -3.76
CA GLU A 92 -3.31 -24.49 -3.20
C GLU A 92 -4.09 -23.39 -2.48
N PHE A 93 -3.61 -22.97 -1.33
CA PHE A 93 -4.11 -21.86 -0.55
C PHE A 93 -3.10 -20.71 -0.57
N GLU A 94 -3.57 -19.51 -0.89
CA GLU A 94 -2.77 -18.29 -0.84
C GLU A 94 -3.35 -17.36 0.23
N PHE A 95 -2.48 -16.74 1.02
CA PHE A 95 -2.86 -15.70 1.97
C PHE A 95 -1.75 -14.68 2.13
N GLY A 96 -2.12 -13.46 2.50
CA GLY A 96 -1.12 -12.44 2.74
C GLY A 96 -1.71 -11.07 3.01
N LEU A 97 -0.82 -10.12 3.19
CA LEU A 97 -1.11 -8.74 3.51
C LEU A 97 -0.53 -7.83 2.43
N LEU A 98 -1.33 -6.86 2.01
CA LEU A 98 -0.90 -5.71 1.22
C LEU A 98 -1.16 -4.45 2.04
N MET A 99 -0.17 -3.58 2.15
CA MET A 99 -0.26 -2.32 2.88
C MET A 99 0.31 -1.18 2.04
N ALA A 100 -0.34 -0.02 2.14
CA ALA A 100 0.16 1.26 1.62
C ALA A 100 0.01 2.35 2.69
N VAL A 101 1.02 3.19 2.79
CA VAL A 101 1.12 4.25 3.81
C VAL A 101 1.53 5.54 3.13
N GLN A 102 0.84 6.62 3.46
CA GLN A 102 1.27 7.99 3.18
C GLN A 102 1.87 8.56 4.47
N PHE A 103 3.04 9.16 4.41
CA PHE A 103 3.73 9.71 5.58
C PHE A 103 4.60 10.91 5.19
N GLY A 104 5.08 11.67 6.18
CA GLY A 104 5.87 12.87 5.94
C GLY A 104 5.09 13.94 5.16
N GLY A 105 5.84 14.88 4.60
CA GLY A 105 5.29 16.00 3.84
C GLY A 105 4.98 17.21 4.72
N ASP A 106 4.59 18.27 4.06
CA ASP A 106 4.32 19.57 4.66
C ASP A 106 2.87 19.98 4.44
N GLN A 107 2.23 20.53 5.46
CA GLN A 107 0.92 21.14 5.31
C GLN A 107 1.04 22.66 5.23
N TYR A 108 0.40 23.24 4.23
CA TYR A 108 0.35 24.67 3.97
C TYR A 108 -1.08 25.19 4.03
N LEU A 109 -1.22 26.42 4.52
CA LEU A 109 -2.44 27.23 4.43
C LEU A 109 -2.30 28.19 3.25
N LYS A 110 -3.30 28.27 2.38
CA LYS A 110 -3.38 29.32 1.35
C LYS A 110 -4.05 30.56 1.93
N LEU A 111 -3.34 31.69 1.90
CA LEU A 111 -3.84 32.96 2.43
C LEU A 111 -4.69 33.70 1.39
N GLU A 112 -5.43 34.73 1.84
CA GLU A 112 -6.33 35.50 0.99
C GLU A 112 -5.59 36.25 -0.14
N ASP A 113 -4.34 36.63 0.07
CA ASP A 113 -3.47 37.28 -0.92
C ASP A 113 -2.88 36.28 -1.93
N GLY A 114 -3.20 34.98 -1.82
CA GLY A 114 -2.67 33.90 -2.66
C GLY A 114 -1.30 33.39 -2.22
N SER A 115 -0.67 33.98 -1.21
CA SER A 115 0.54 33.43 -0.59
C SER A 115 0.25 32.17 0.20
N THR A 116 1.31 31.47 0.62
CA THR A 116 1.15 30.20 1.37
C THR A 116 2.03 30.23 2.61
N GLU A 117 1.46 29.80 3.73
CA GLU A 117 2.14 29.65 5.00
C GLU A 117 2.29 28.17 5.35
N LYS A 118 3.49 27.73 5.74
CA LYS A 118 3.72 26.37 6.24
C LYS A 118 3.18 26.26 7.65
N VAL A 119 2.21 25.39 7.86
CA VAL A 119 1.50 25.23 9.14
C VAL A 119 2.01 24.01 9.91
N LEU A 120 2.37 22.95 9.20
CA LEU A 120 2.84 21.70 9.80
C LEU A 120 3.97 21.12 8.98
N ASP A 121 5.00 20.67 9.69
CA ASP A 121 6.16 19.93 9.16
C ASP A 121 6.10 18.51 9.70
N MET A 122 5.73 17.55 8.85
CA MET A 122 5.64 16.15 9.27
C MET A 122 7.00 15.46 9.10
N PRO A 123 7.39 14.61 10.06
CA PRO A 123 8.70 13.96 10.00
C PRO A 123 8.92 13.15 8.73
N ASP A 124 10.05 13.39 8.06
CA ASP A 124 10.55 12.67 6.88
C ASP A 124 11.91 11.99 7.13
N ASN A 125 12.32 11.88 8.39
CA ASN A 125 13.59 11.30 8.80
C ASN A 125 13.55 9.74 8.79
N LEU A 126 14.70 9.10 9.01
CA LEU A 126 14.82 7.63 9.02
C LEU A 126 13.85 6.95 10.00
N LYS A 127 13.50 7.61 11.10
CA LYS A 127 12.53 7.09 12.07
C LYS A 127 11.12 7.06 11.46
N ALA A 128 10.75 8.07 10.67
CA ALA A 128 9.46 8.10 9.96
C ALA A 128 9.36 6.97 8.93
N TYR A 129 10.43 6.72 8.16
CA TYR A 129 10.51 5.56 7.24
C TYR A 129 10.33 4.24 7.97
N TRP A 130 10.96 4.10 9.15
CA TRP A 130 10.83 2.89 9.97
C TRP A 130 9.43 2.71 10.53
N LYS A 131 8.79 3.79 10.98
CA LYS A 131 7.41 3.77 11.46
C LYS A 131 6.41 3.48 10.33
N ALA A 132 6.64 4.00 9.13
CA ALA A 132 5.84 3.65 7.95
C ALA A 132 5.97 2.16 7.61
N PHE A 133 7.17 1.59 7.79
CA PHE A 133 7.38 0.16 7.57
C PHE A 133 6.72 -0.71 8.66
N PHE A 134 6.82 -0.34 9.93
CA PHE A 134 6.19 -1.04 11.06
C PHE A 134 5.12 -0.13 11.68
N PRO A 135 3.89 -0.13 11.13
CA PRO A 135 2.84 0.72 11.66
C PRO A 135 2.56 0.39 13.11
N GLN A 136 2.67 1.40 13.95
CA GLN A 136 2.35 1.34 15.37
C GLN A 136 1.12 2.20 15.61
N ALA A 137 0.30 1.87 16.59
CA ALA A 137 -0.79 2.74 17.04
C ALA A 137 -0.22 4.13 17.38
N GLY A 138 -0.87 5.18 16.90
CA GLY A 138 -0.42 6.57 17.07
C GLY A 138 -0.21 6.91 18.56
N GLY A 139 0.88 7.61 18.84
CA GLY A 139 1.16 8.18 20.14
C GLY A 139 0.46 9.52 20.36
N SER A 140 0.66 10.13 21.52
CA SER A 140 0.06 11.40 21.97
C SER A 140 0.42 12.66 21.14
N ASP A 141 1.23 12.49 20.08
CA ASP A 141 1.74 13.60 19.26
C ASP A 141 0.95 13.83 17.96
N THR A 142 -0.22 13.18 17.81
CA THR A 142 -1.12 13.42 16.69
C THR A 142 -1.96 14.67 16.92
N PRO A 143 -2.12 15.57 15.90
CA PRO A 143 -2.95 16.75 16.02
C PRO A 143 -4.39 16.38 16.39
N GLU A 144 -5.00 17.20 17.26
CA GLU A 144 -6.41 17.06 17.63
C GLU A 144 -7.29 17.12 16.37
N GLY A 145 -8.08 16.07 16.13
CA GLY A 145 -9.08 16.03 15.05
C GLY A 145 -8.85 15.01 13.95
N GLU A 146 -7.66 14.42 13.84
CA GLU A 146 -7.44 13.26 12.97
C GLU A 146 -7.51 11.96 13.78
N GLN A 147 -8.03 10.91 13.17
CA GLN A 147 -8.09 9.60 13.82
C GLN A 147 -6.71 9.22 14.34
N VAL A 148 -6.63 8.83 15.61
CA VAL A 148 -5.42 8.40 16.35
C VAL A 148 -4.83 7.12 15.75
N ASN A 149 -4.67 7.10 14.44
CA ASN A 149 -4.13 5.99 13.70
C ASN A 149 -2.85 6.45 13.02
N VAL A 150 -1.74 6.10 13.61
CA VAL A 150 -0.44 6.08 12.94
C VAL A 150 -0.03 7.44 12.32
N GLU A 151 1.22 7.80 12.48
CA GLU A 151 1.83 8.87 11.67
C GLU A 151 1.62 8.57 10.19
N GLY A 152 0.59 9.16 9.58
CA GLY A 152 0.23 8.96 8.17
C GLY A 152 -1.11 8.22 7.96
N ASN A 153 -1.62 8.32 6.73
CA ASN A 153 -2.80 7.60 6.29
C ASN A 153 -2.39 6.20 5.78
N MET A 154 -2.87 5.17 6.44
CA MET A 154 -2.53 3.78 6.12
C MET A 154 -3.76 3.00 5.64
N LEU A 155 -3.59 2.31 4.53
CA LEU A 155 -4.53 1.31 4.02
C LEU A 155 -3.87 -0.07 4.07
N GLY A 156 -4.62 -1.07 4.49
CA GLY A 156 -4.18 -2.45 4.48
C GLY A 156 -5.30 -3.38 4.05
N SER A 157 -4.95 -4.47 3.39
CA SER A 157 -5.91 -5.52 3.07
C SER A 157 -5.32 -6.91 3.30
N TRP A 158 -6.09 -7.76 3.95
CA TRP A 158 -5.86 -9.19 3.99
C TRP A 158 -6.38 -9.83 2.73
N ASN A 159 -5.57 -10.68 2.14
CA ASN A 159 -5.87 -11.33 0.88
C ASN A 159 -5.81 -12.84 1.05
N PHE A 160 -6.85 -13.52 0.60
CA PHE A 160 -6.96 -14.97 0.64
C PHE A 160 -7.38 -15.49 -0.72
N ALA A 161 -6.83 -16.63 -1.14
CA ALA A 161 -7.32 -17.33 -2.31
C ALA A 161 -7.18 -18.84 -2.15
N LEU A 162 -8.15 -19.55 -2.71
CA LEU A 162 -8.15 -21.00 -2.85
C LEU A 162 -8.12 -21.34 -4.33
N ASN A 163 -7.13 -22.10 -4.77
CA ASN A 163 -7.02 -22.60 -6.13
C ASN A 163 -7.25 -24.11 -6.13
N TYR A 164 -8.16 -24.58 -6.98
CA TYR A 164 -8.42 -25.99 -7.23
C TYR A 164 -8.15 -26.30 -8.70
N TYR A 165 -7.41 -27.39 -8.95
CA TYR A 165 -7.01 -27.82 -10.29
C TYR A 165 -7.69 -29.14 -10.66
N LEU A 166 -8.40 -29.17 -11.78
CA LEU A 166 -9.09 -30.35 -12.31
C LEU A 166 -8.75 -30.52 -13.79
N GLY A 167 -7.81 -31.38 -14.11
CA GLY A 167 -7.32 -31.55 -15.47
C GLY A 167 -6.75 -30.23 -16.02
N GLN A 168 -7.35 -29.73 -17.10
CA GLN A 168 -6.97 -28.43 -17.68
C GLN A 168 -7.68 -27.21 -17.02
N TRP A 169 -8.61 -27.45 -16.11
CA TRP A 169 -9.39 -26.39 -15.47
C TRP A 169 -8.73 -25.91 -14.17
N LYS A 170 -8.75 -24.58 -13.95
CA LYS A 170 -8.37 -23.95 -12.69
C LYS A 170 -9.54 -23.16 -12.16
N PHE A 171 -10.02 -23.53 -10.98
CA PHE A 171 -11.02 -22.77 -10.22
C PHE A 171 -10.31 -21.95 -9.16
N ARG A 172 -10.69 -20.69 -9.04
CA ARG A 172 -10.13 -19.78 -8.03
C ARG A 172 -11.24 -19.05 -7.31
N ALA A 173 -11.32 -19.24 -5.99
CA ALA A 173 -12.07 -18.37 -5.10
C ALA A 173 -11.10 -17.41 -4.39
N TYR A 174 -11.47 -16.16 -4.20
CA TYR A 174 -10.65 -15.18 -3.47
C TYR A 174 -11.51 -14.28 -2.58
N LEU A 175 -10.90 -13.81 -1.50
CA LEU A 175 -11.45 -12.86 -0.55
C LEU A 175 -10.41 -11.78 -0.28
N GLU A 176 -10.84 -10.54 -0.24
CA GLU A 176 -10.06 -9.38 0.21
C GLU A 176 -10.84 -8.67 1.32
N HIS A 177 -10.16 -8.40 2.45
CA HIS A 177 -10.74 -7.79 3.65
C HIS A 177 -9.84 -6.66 4.15
#